data_5e27d8d5e2d183c050d25b7de9a5e2b5
#
_entry.id   5e27d8d5e2d183c050d25b7de9a5e2b5
#
_cell.length_a   1.000
_cell.length_b   1.000
_cell.length_c   1.000
_cell.angle_alpha   90.00
_cell.angle_beta   90.00
_cell.angle_gamma   90.00
#
_symmetry.space_group_name_H-M   'P 1'
#
loop_
_entity.id
_entity.type
_entity.pdbx_description
1 polymer ?
#
loop_
_entity_poly.entity_id
_entity_poly.type
_entity_poly.pdbx_seq_one_letter_code
_entity_poly.pdbx_strand_id
1 'polypeptide(L)'
;MNRSMHILALAGLLAGCEGAKQDMYDQPRYKTYAVSPLFEDGASVRPPVAGTEARARGAFADSSGGREGADLVRRDAAADEAQANPFPVDMALLKRGRDRYMIYCMPCHSPAGDGDGLVVRRGFPAPPTYHQERLRNAPDRHFYDVIKNGYGVMVPYGDRVEPADRWAIVAFIRALQLSRHADVAALPPDVRARLDTAGTQP
;
A
#
# COMPACT_ATOMS: atom_id res chain seq x y z
N MET A 1 55.06 16.11 16.74
CA MET A 1 54.09 15.14 16.13
C MET A 1 53.10 15.96 15.32
N ASN A 2 53.16 15.90 13.99
CA ASN A 2 52.56 16.90 13.08
C ASN A 2 51.03 16.72 12.98
N ARG A 3 50.31 17.84 13.05
CA ARG A 3 48.82 17.91 12.83
C ARG A 3 48.35 17.17 11.58
N SER A 4 49.18 17.17 10.52
CA SER A 4 48.93 16.45 9.26
C SER A 4 48.89 14.92 9.43
N MET A 5 49.66 14.37 10.36
CA MET A 5 49.69 12.93 10.62
C MET A 5 48.46 12.44 11.37
N HIS A 6 47.87 13.28 12.22
CA HIS A 6 46.59 12.96 12.88
C HIS A 6 45.37 13.05 11.93
N ILE A 7 45.42 13.98 10.97
CA ILE A 7 44.36 14.10 9.93
C ILE A 7 44.40 12.89 9.00
N LEU A 8 45.58 12.42 8.60
CA LEU A 8 45.72 11.23 7.76
C LEU A 8 45.31 9.94 8.51
N ALA A 9 45.62 9.82 9.79
CA ALA A 9 45.15 8.69 10.61
C ALA A 9 43.62 8.69 10.82
N LEU A 10 43.01 9.86 11.01
CA LEU A 10 41.55 10.00 11.15
C LEU A 10 40.83 9.73 9.85
N ALA A 11 41.37 10.15 8.71
CA ALA A 11 40.83 9.86 7.38
C ALA A 11 40.88 8.35 7.04
N GLY A 12 41.95 7.65 7.47
CA GLY A 12 42.09 6.20 7.32
C GLY A 12 41.06 5.41 8.15
N LEU A 13 40.69 5.91 9.33
CA LEU A 13 39.69 5.28 10.19
C LEU A 13 38.24 5.46 9.65
N LEU A 14 37.96 6.54 8.92
CA LEU A 14 36.65 6.79 8.32
C LEU A 14 36.43 6.00 7.01
N ALA A 15 37.47 5.67 6.27
CA ALA A 15 37.38 4.90 5.03
C ALA A 15 37.22 3.39 5.25
N GLY A 16 37.45 2.89 6.46
CA GLY A 16 37.48 1.45 6.75
C GLY A 16 36.11 0.80 7.01
N CYS A 17 35.06 1.57 7.17
CA CYS A 17 33.77 1.01 7.63
C CYS A 17 32.88 0.41 6.53
N GLU A 18 33.03 0.80 5.27
CA GLU A 18 32.17 0.27 4.19
C GLU A 18 32.63 -1.11 3.67
N GLY A 19 33.94 -1.40 3.70
CA GLY A 19 34.49 -2.69 3.27
C GLY A 19 34.26 -3.84 4.26
N ALA A 20 34.05 -3.55 5.54
CA ALA A 20 34.02 -4.55 6.61
C ALA A 20 32.65 -5.21 6.87
N LYS A 21 31.58 -4.73 6.23
CA LYS A 21 30.18 -5.23 6.44
C LYS A 21 29.45 -5.56 5.13
N GLN A 22 30.12 -6.21 4.19
CA GLN A 22 29.55 -6.59 2.90
C GLN A 22 29.05 -8.05 2.85
N ASP A 23 29.00 -8.76 3.98
CA ASP A 23 28.66 -10.18 4.06
C ASP A 23 27.28 -10.52 3.47
N MET A 24 26.38 -9.54 3.36
CA MET A 24 25.04 -9.73 2.80
C MET A 24 24.88 -9.21 1.36
N TYR A 25 25.90 -8.54 0.79
CA TYR A 25 25.82 -8.01 -0.57
C TYR A 25 25.96 -9.09 -1.64
N ASP A 26 26.86 -10.04 -1.42
CA ASP A 26 27.10 -11.17 -2.31
C ASP A 26 26.82 -12.48 -1.56
N GLN A 27 25.58 -12.93 -1.67
CA GLN A 27 25.12 -14.19 -1.11
C GLN A 27 25.34 -15.33 -2.11
N PRO A 28 25.43 -16.61 -1.67
CA PRO A 28 25.55 -17.77 -2.55
C PRO A 28 24.21 -18.06 -3.28
N ARG A 29 23.72 -17.05 -4.00
CA ARG A 29 22.53 -17.13 -4.85
C ARG A 29 22.72 -16.27 -6.10
N TYR A 30 22.16 -16.68 -7.21
CA TYR A 30 22.12 -15.84 -8.39
C TYR A 30 21.19 -14.64 -8.20
N LYS A 31 21.66 -13.45 -8.54
CA LYS A 31 20.80 -12.26 -8.74
C LYS A 31 20.16 -12.37 -10.13
N THR A 32 19.07 -11.67 -10.36
CA THR A 32 18.24 -11.77 -11.58
C THR A 32 19.02 -11.68 -12.90
N TYR A 33 20.07 -10.88 -12.95
CA TYR A 33 20.90 -10.70 -14.15
C TYR A 33 22.34 -11.22 -13.96
N ALA A 34 22.57 -12.08 -12.98
CA ALA A 34 23.89 -12.66 -12.76
C ALA A 34 24.21 -13.68 -13.87
N VAL A 35 25.47 -13.77 -14.23
CA VAL A 35 25.95 -14.81 -15.13
C VAL A 35 25.91 -16.16 -14.41
N SER A 36 25.39 -17.19 -15.09
CA SER A 36 25.32 -18.55 -14.56
C SER A 36 26.08 -19.52 -15.48
N PRO A 37 27.04 -20.27 -14.98
CA PRO A 37 27.72 -21.32 -15.76
C PRO A 37 26.86 -22.58 -15.94
N LEU A 38 25.68 -22.64 -15.32
CA LEU A 38 24.78 -23.79 -15.36
C LEU A 38 23.97 -23.87 -16.68
N PHE A 39 23.90 -22.76 -17.44
CA PHE A 39 23.11 -22.64 -18.65
C PHE A 39 23.99 -22.20 -19.82
N GLU A 40 23.76 -22.78 -20.99
CA GLU A 40 24.53 -22.49 -22.22
C GLU A 40 24.47 -21.01 -22.65
N ASP A 41 23.33 -20.35 -22.39
CA ASP A 41 23.13 -18.92 -22.66
C ASP A 41 23.78 -18.00 -21.61
N GLY A 42 24.38 -18.57 -20.58
CA GLY A 42 25.02 -17.84 -19.50
C GLY A 42 24.08 -17.03 -18.60
N ALA A 43 22.77 -17.09 -18.81
CA ALA A 43 21.80 -16.28 -18.07
C ALA A 43 21.22 -17.05 -16.87
N SER A 44 21.24 -16.43 -15.69
CA SER A 44 20.57 -16.99 -14.50
C SER A 44 19.04 -16.87 -14.55
N VAL A 45 18.53 -15.89 -15.29
CA VAL A 45 17.08 -15.72 -15.53
C VAL A 45 16.63 -16.69 -16.61
N ARG A 46 15.61 -17.47 -16.30
CA ARG A 46 15.02 -18.40 -17.28
C ARG A 46 13.70 -17.85 -17.81
N PRO A 47 13.44 -17.96 -19.12
CA PRO A 47 12.12 -17.66 -19.65
C PRO A 47 11.08 -18.61 -19.01
N PRO A 48 9.84 -18.17 -18.84
CA PRO A 48 8.75 -19.04 -18.40
C PRO A 48 8.62 -20.24 -19.31
N VAL A 49 8.26 -21.40 -18.76
CA VAL A 49 7.99 -22.60 -19.57
C VAL A 49 6.80 -22.29 -20.48
N ALA A 50 6.90 -22.66 -21.77
CA ALA A 50 5.85 -22.41 -22.72
C ALA A 50 4.51 -23.04 -22.27
N GLY A 51 3.42 -22.27 -22.37
CA GLY A 51 2.10 -22.69 -21.92
C GLY A 51 1.83 -22.49 -20.41
N THR A 52 2.78 -21.87 -19.66
CA THR A 52 2.54 -21.50 -18.27
C THR A 52 2.16 -20.02 -18.17
N GLU A 53 1.23 -19.72 -17.26
CA GLU A 53 0.88 -18.36 -16.88
C GLU A 53 1.42 -18.06 -15.48
N ALA A 54 1.90 -16.82 -15.27
CA ALA A 54 2.31 -16.37 -13.96
C ALA A 54 1.10 -16.38 -13.03
N ARG A 55 1.20 -17.06 -11.89
CA ARG A 55 0.18 -16.98 -10.85
C ARG A 55 0.06 -15.53 -10.41
N ALA A 56 -1.17 -14.97 -10.47
CA ALA A 56 -1.44 -13.61 -10.03
C ALA A 56 -0.87 -13.39 -8.61
N ARG A 57 -0.02 -12.39 -8.46
CA ARG A 57 0.47 -12.00 -7.15
C ARG A 57 -0.71 -11.39 -6.39
N GLY A 58 -0.96 -11.85 -5.18
CA GLY A 58 -1.83 -11.16 -4.26
C GLY A 58 -3.09 -11.85 -3.85
N ALA A 59 -3.47 -12.90 -4.48
CA ALA A 59 -4.19 -13.85 -3.68
C ALA A 59 -3.17 -14.37 -2.65
N PHE A 60 -3.24 -13.97 -1.40
CA PHE A 60 -2.95 -14.89 -0.33
C PHE A 60 -4.01 -15.99 -0.49
N ALA A 61 -3.95 -16.64 -1.65
CA ALA A 61 -4.62 -17.86 -1.88
C ALA A 61 -4.01 -18.78 -0.86
N ASP A 62 -4.79 -19.13 0.11
CA ASP A 62 -4.72 -20.37 0.76
C ASP A 62 -4.03 -21.37 -0.17
N SER A 63 -2.98 -22.01 0.28
CA SER A 63 -2.08 -22.88 -0.46
C SER A 63 -2.75 -24.12 -1.07
N SER A 64 -4.05 -24.21 -1.04
CA SER A 64 -4.91 -25.20 -1.70
C SER A 64 -5.12 -24.83 -3.18
N GLY A 65 -4.08 -24.96 -4.01
CA GLY A 65 -4.09 -24.64 -5.43
C GLY A 65 -5.11 -25.42 -6.26
N GLY A 66 -6.37 -25.01 -6.22
CA GLY A 66 -7.48 -25.59 -6.95
C GLY A 66 -8.22 -24.57 -7.81
N ARG A 67 -9.41 -24.91 -8.26
CA ARG A 67 -10.37 -24.11 -9.05
C ARG A 67 -10.58 -22.68 -8.48
N GLU A 68 -10.36 -22.49 -7.18
CA GLU A 68 -10.41 -21.21 -6.49
C GLU A 68 -9.41 -20.17 -7.03
N GLY A 69 -8.23 -20.59 -7.50
CA GLY A 69 -7.24 -19.67 -8.10
C GLY A 69 -7.72 -19.00 -9.38
N ALA A 70 -8.41 -19.75 -10.27
CA ALA A 70 -8.96 -19.21 -11.50
C ALA A 70 -10.15 -18.26 -11.25
N ASP A 71 -10.95 -18.55 -10.21
CA ASP A 71 -12.06 -17.69 -9.80
C ASP A 71 -11.57 -16.39 -9.16
N LEU A 72 -10.47 -16.43 -8.40
CA LEU A 72 -9.84 -15.24 -7.84
C LEU A 72 -9.29 -14.34 -8.95
N VAL A 73 -8.56 -14.89 -9.92
CA VAL A 73 -8.05 -14.12 -11.08
C VAL A 73 -9.20 -13.45 -11.85
N ARG A 74 -10.31 -14.17 -12.03
CA ARG A 74 -11.48 -13.62 -12.73
C ARG A 74 -12.20 -12.54 -11.92
N ARG A 75 -12.30 -12.71 -10.60
CA ARG A 75 -12.85 -11.69 -9.68
C ARG A 75 -11.98 -10.45 -9.64
N ASP A 76 -10.66 -10.61 -9.63
CA ASP A 76 -9.72 -9.50 -9.64
C ASP A 76 -9.77 -8.72 -10.97
N ALA A 77 -9.88 -9.39 -12.12
CA ALA A 77 -10.07 -8.72 -13.40
C ALA A 77 -11.40 -7.94 -13.45
N ALA A 78 -12.49 -8.56 -13.01
CA ALA A 78 -13.80 -7.88 -12.94
C ALA A 78 -13.77 -6.70 -11.95
N ALA A 79 -13.09 -6.85 -10.82
CA ALA A 79 -12.92 -5.77 -9.85
C ALA A 79 -12.07 -4.62 -10.41
N ASP A 80 -11.05 -4.93 -11.23
CA ASP A 80 -10.20 -3.90 -11.86
C ASP A 80 -10.97 -3.07 -12.91
N GLU A 81 -11.97 -3.63 -13.55
CA GLU A 81 -12.82 -2.95 -14.55
C GLU A 81 -14.06 -2.25 -13.96
N ALA A 82 -14.45 -2.58 -12.73
CA ALA A 82 -15.65 -2.07 -12.11
C ALA A 82 -15.63 -0.53 -11.97
N GLN A 83 -16.76 0.12 -12.24
CA GLN A 83 -16.90 1.57 -12.11
C GLN A 83 -17.32 2.00 -10.69
N ALA A 84 -17.88 1.09 -9.91
CA ALA A 84 -18.23 1.25 -8.50
C ALA A 84 -17.77 0.00 -7.74
N ASN A 85 -17.78 0.09 -6.40
CA ASN A 85 -17.36 -1.03 -5.56
C ASN A 85 -18.21 -2.28 -5.86
N PRO A 86 -17.62 -3.35 -6.41
CA PRO A 86 -18.36 -4.56 -6.77
C PRO A 86 -18.66 -5.47 -5.57
N PHE A 87 -18.13 -5.13 -4.38
CA PHE A 87 -18.27 -5.94 -3.18
C PHE A 87 -19.30 -5.32 -2.23
N PRO A 88 -20.06 -6.14 -1.49
CA PRO A 88 -20.94 -5.64 -0.42
C PRO A 88 -20.11 -4.87 0.61
N VAL A 89 -20.56 -3.65 0.96
CA VAL A 89 -19.89 -2.84 1.98
C VAL A 89 -20.39 -3.29 3.35
N ASP A 90 -19.74 -4.29 3.89
CA ASP A 90 -19.98 -4.84 5.23
C ASP A 90 -18.78 -4.62 6.16
N MET A 91 -18.90 -5.07 7.40
CA MET A 91 -17.81 -4.94 8.39
C MET A 91 -16.56 -5.74 8.03
N ALA A 92 -16.68 -6.82 7.26
CA ALA A 92 -15.54 -7.62 6.83
C ALA A 92 -14.72 -6.84 5.79
N LEU A 93 -15.40 -6.25 4.79
CA LEU A 93 -14.76 -5.39 3.78
C LEU A 93 -14.12 -4.16 4.43
N LEU A 94 -14.82 -3.49 5.37
CA LEU A 94 -14.30 -2.30 6.07
C LEU A 94 -13.06 -2.62 6.92
N LYS A 95 -13.05 -3.74 7.64
CA LYS A 95 -11.86 -4.20 8.38
C LYS A 95 -10.70 -4.48 7.44
N ARG A 96 -10.95 -5.19 6.34
CA ARG A 96 -9.94 -5.46 5.31
C ARG A 96 -9.39 -4.15 4.73
N GLY A 97 -10.26 -3.22 4.37
CA GLY A 97 -9.88 -1.90 3.86
C GLY A 97 -9.04 -1.11 4.85
N ARG A 98 -9.43 -1.09 6.12
CA ARG A 98 -8.65 -0.49 7.20
C ARG A 98 -7.26 -1.10 7.30
N ASP A 99 -7.15 -2.42 7.34
CA ASP A 99 -5.87 -3.11 7.50
C ASP A 99 -4.92 -2.76 6.34
N ARG A 100 -5.42 -2.77 5.11
CA ARG A 100 -4.64 -2.39 3.93
C ARG A 100 -4.29 -0.91 3.90
N TYR A 101 -5.23 -0.03 4.27
CA TYR A 101 -5.00 1.40 4.40
C TYR A 101 -3.90 1.71 5.41
N MET A 102 -3.91 1.07 6.57
CA MET A 102 -2.91 1.28 7.61
C MET A 102 -1.50 0.86 7.17
N ILE A 103 -1.39 -0.12 6.26
CA ILE A 103 -0.10 -0.58 5.72
C ILE A 103 0.41 0.37 4.63
N TYR A 104 -0.42 0.68 3.64
CA TYR A 104 0.02 1.32 2.41
C TYR A 104 -0.23 2.83 2.36
N CYS A 105 -1.27 3.32 3.00
CA CYS A 105 -1.78 4.69 2.83
C CYS A 105 -1.49 5.60 4.03
N MET A 106 -1.64 5.07 5.24
CA MET A 106 -1.49 5.81 6.51
C MET A 106 -0.16 6.55 6.63
N PRO A 107 0.99 6.03 6.17
CA PRO A 107 2.26 6.76 6.31
C PRO A 107 2.24 8.17 5.71
N CYS A 108 1.50 8.38 4.63
CA CYS A 108 1.34 9.70 4.00
C CYS A 108 0.00 10.36 4.36
N HIS A 109 -1.11 9.59 4.35
CA HIS A 109 -2.48 10.11 4.49
C HIS A 109 -2.97 10.20 5.93
N SER A 110 -2.21 9.75 6.92
CA SER A 110 -2.56 9.58 8.34
C SER A 110 -3.68 8.57 8.62
N PRO A 111 -3.85 8.11 9.86
CA PRO A 111 -4.93 7.17 10.20
C PRO A 111 -6.34 7.75 10.00
N ALA A 112 -6.47 9.08 10.10
CA ALA A 112 -7.73 9.80 9.99
C ALA A 112 -8.02 10.31 8.56
N GLY A 113 -7.07 10.18 7.63
CA GLY A 113 -7.24 10.63 6.25
C GLY A 113 -7.14 12.15 6.05
N ASP A 114 -6.52 12.86 6.99
CA ASP A 114 -6.33 14.32 6.93
C ASP A 114 -5.08 14.77 6.17
N GLY A 115 -4.22 13.81 5.78
CA GLY A 115 -3.03 14.11 4.98
C GLY A 115 -1.79 14.47 5.80
N ASP A 116 -1.85 14.39 7.14
CA ASP A 116 -0.74 14.66 8.06
C ASP A 116 -0.05 13.36 8.52
N GLY A 117 0.38 12.54 7.58
CA GLY A 117 1.08 11.29 7.87
C GLY A 117 2.53 11.50 8.33
N LEU A 118 3.13 10.44 8.87
CA LEU A 118 4.51 10.48 9.41
C LEU A 118 5.53 10.93 8.37
N VAL A 119 5.37 10.52 7.12
CA VAL A 119 6.28 10.86 6.01
C VAL A 119 6.16 12.35 5.66
N VAL A 120 4.94 12.90 5.72
CA VAL A 120 4.67 14.32 5.52
C VAL A 120 5.35 15.17 6.60
N ARG A 121 5.25 14.76 7.85
CA ARG A 121 5.94 15.43 8.98
C ARG A 121 7.46 15.41 8.87
N ARG A 122 7.99 14.56 7.99
CA ARG A 122 9.43 14.48 7.68
C ARG A 122 9.81 15.18 6.38
N GLY A 123 8.92 16.02 5.82
CA GLY A 123 9.21 16.88 4.68
C GLY A 123 8.69 16.39 3.33
N PHE A 124 7.92 15.29 3.29
CA PHE A 124 7.25 14.90 2.05
C PHE A 124 6.04 15.79 1.78
N PRO A 125 5.71 16.11 0.51
CA PRO A 125 4.54 16.91 0.20
C PRO A 125 3.24 16.30 0.76
N ALA A 126 2.44 17.14 1.44
CA ALA A 126 1.20 16.70 2.05
C ALA A 126 0.16 16.35 0.97
N PRO A 127 -0.44 15.15 1.01
CA PRO A 127 -1.59 14.85 0.18
C PRO A 127 -2.82 15.65 0.65
N PRO A 128 -3.79 15.91 -0.24
CA PRO A 128 -5.04 16.55 0.15
C PRO A 128 -5.79 15.66 1.16
N THR A 129 -6.43 16.29 2.14
CA THR A 129 -7.31 15.57 3.07
C THR A 129 -8.50 14.95 2.35
N TYR A 130 -8.86 13.71 2.69
CA TYR A 130 -10.05 13.07 2.14
C TYR A 130 -11.36 13.77 2.51
N HIS A 131 -11.34 14.60 3.55
CA HIS A 131 -12.52 15.29 4.09
C HIS A 131 -12.92 16.55 3.32
N GLN A 132 -12.10 17.04 2.37
CA GLN A 132 -12.46 18.18 1.54
C GLN A 132 -13.63 17.83 0.59
N GLU A 133 -14.47 18.82 0.32
CA GLU A 133 -15.72 18.65 -0.45
C GLU A 133 -15.47 18.01 -1.83
N ARG A 134 -14.46 18.47 -2.55
CA ARG A 134 -14.10 17.92 -3.86
C ARG A 134 -13.88 16.40 -3.82
N LEU A 135 -13.21 15.87 -2.79
CA LEU A 135 -12.96 14.44 -2.65
C LEU A 135 -14.17 13.69 -2.09
N ARG A 136 -14.97 14.31 -1.22
CA ARG A 136 -16.24 13.68 -0.79
C ARG A 136 -17.19 13.45 -1.96
N ASN A 137 -17.22 14.38 -2.92
CA ASN A 137 -18.09 14.33 -4.09
C ASN A 137 -17.47 13.55 -5.27
N ALA A 138 -16.19 13.17 -5.19
CA ALA A 138 -15.56 12.37 -6.23
C ALA A 138 -16.14 10.94 -6.27
N PRO A 139 -16.27 10.31 -7.45
CA PRO A 139 -16.73 8.93 -7.55
C PRO A 139 -15.71 7.96 -6.93
N ASP A 140 -16.18 6.79 -6.49
CA ASP A 140 -15.31 5.75 -5.92
C ASP A 140 -14.18 5.33 -6.87
N ARG A 141 -14.50 5.26 -8.15
CA ARG A 141 -13.54 4.95 -9.21
C ARG A 141 -12.35 5.91 -9.24
N HIS A 142 -12.55 7.19 -8.92
CA HIS A 142 -11.47 8.17 -8.81
C HIS A 142 -10.39 7.73 -7.79
N PHE A 143 -10.82 7.30 -6.60
CA PHE A 143 -9.88 6.81 -5.58
C PHE A 143 -9.18 5.53 -6.04
N TYR A 144 -9.95 4.62 -6.62
CA TYR A 144 -9.41 3.38 -7.15
C TYR A 144 -8.31 3.62 -8.19
N ASP A 145 -8.57 4.51 -9.17
CA ASP A 145 -7.62 4.83 -10.23
C ASP A 145 -6.38 5.55 -9.71
N VAL A 146 -6.54 6.46 -8.75
CA VAL A 146 -5.41 7.12 -8.08
C VAL A 146 -4.56 6.12 -7.32
N ILE A 147 -5.14 5.16 -6.62
CA ILE A 147 -4.39 4.08 -5.95
C ILE A 147 -3.66 3.23 -6.99
N LYS A 148 -4.32 2.85 -8.09
CA LYS A 148 -3.76 1.99 -9.13
C LYS A 148 -2.61 2.66 -9.87
N ASN A 149 -2.82 3.89 -10.36
CA ASN A 149 -1.97 4.55 -11.33
C ASN A 149 -1.06 5.63 -10.75
N GLY A 150 -1.29 6.01 -9.47
CA GLY A 150 -0.67 7.17 -8.86
C GLY A 150 -1.30 8.50 -9.32
N TYR A 151 -0.92 9.59 -8.69
CA TYR A 151 -1.33 10.95 -9.06
C TYR A 151 -0.33 11.98 -8.54
N GLY A 152 0.22 12.81 -9.41
CA GLY A 152 1.23 13.80 -9.03
C GLY A 152 2.45 13.14 -8.39
N VAL A 153 2.74 13.47 -7.14
CA VAL A 153 3.86 12.85 -6.38
C VAL A 153 3.52 11.50 -5.77
N MET A 154 2.25 11.10 -5.76
CA MET A 154 1.83 9.79 -5.30
C MET A 154 2.20 8.73 -6.34
N VAL A 155 3.07 7.81 -5.96
CA VAL A 155 3.48 6.69 -6.82
C VAL A 155 2.33 5.68 -7.01
N PRO A 156 2.31 4.92 -8.12
CA PRO A 156 1.33 3.87 -8.34
C PRO A 156 1.49 2.73 -7.32
N TYR A 157 0.36 2.19 -6.88
CA TYR A 157 0.28 1.02 -5.99
C TYR A 157 -0.37 -0.18 -6.68
N GLY A 158 -0.58 -0.12 -7.99
CA GLY A 158 -1.24 -1.17 -8.76
C GLY A 158 -0.53 -2.52 -8.71
N ASP A 159 0.78 -2.54 -8.50
CA ASP A 159 1.62 -3.74 -8.37
C ASP A 159 1.67 -4.32 -6.94
N ARG A 160 1.18 -3.58 -5.94
CA ARG A 160 1.32 -3.89 -4.50
C ARG A 160 0.00 -4.11 -3.79
N VAL A 161 -1.05 -3.49 -4.29
CA VAL A 161 -2.40 -3.56 -3.73
C VAL A 161 -3.33 -4.18 -4.78
N GLU A 162 -3.87 -5.33 -4.47
CA GLU A 162 -4.74 -6.08 -5.38
C GLU A 162 -6.06 -5.34 -5.67
N PRO A 163 -6.72 -5.62 -6.79
CA PRO A 163 -7.98 -4.99 -7.18
C PRO A 163 -9.04 -5.01 -6.08
N ALA A 164 -9.27 -6.16 -5.45
CA ALA A 164 -10.22 -6.30 -4.36
C ALA A 164 -9.81 -5.47 -3.12
N ASP A 165 -8.52 -5.41 -2.80
CA ASP A 165 -7.99 -4.61 -1.69
C ASP A 165 -8.09 -3.12 -1.97
N ARG A 166 -7.93 -2.66 -3.22
CA ARG A 166 -8.16 -1.25 -3.59
C ARG A 166 -9.60 -0.85 -3.31
N TRP A 167 -10.57 -1.68 -3.69
CA TRP A 167 -11.99 -1.42 -3.39
C TRP A 167 -12.30 -1.45 -1.90
N ALA A 168 -11.66 -2.35 -1.15
CA ALA A 168 -11.78 -2.34 0.31
C ALA A 168 -11.23 -1.06 0.92
N ILE A 169 -10.07 -0.56 0.44
CA ILE A 169 -9.50 0.73 0.85
C ILE A 169 -10.44 1.89 0.50
N VAL A 170 -11.02 1.89 -0.70
CA VAL A 170 -12.02 2.91 -1.09
C VAL A 170 -13.20 2.91 -0.14
N ALA A 171 -13.75 1.75 0.20
CA ALA A 171 -14.84 1.64 1.18
C ALA A 171 -14.42 2.20 2.56
N PHE A 172 -13.20 1.94 3.00
CA PHE A 172 -12.68 2.49 4.26
C PHE A 172 -12.49 4.01 4.19
N ILE A 173 -12.01 4.57 3.07
CA ILE A 173 -11.93 6.03 2.86
C ILE A 173 -13.32 6.66 2.96
N ARG A 174 -14.36 6.04 2.39
CA ARG A 174 -15.75 6.50 2.53
C ARG A 174 -16.23 6.48 3.98
N ALA A 175 -15.86 5.44 4.73
CA ALA A 175 -16.18 5.40 6.16
C ALA A 175 -15.47 6.51 6.94
N LEU A 176 -14.19 6.84 6.63
CA LEU A 176 -13.49 7.98 7.20
C LEU A 176 -14.18 9.31 6.87
N GLN A 177 -14.61 9.50 5.62
CA GLN A 177 -15.36 10.69 5.22
C GLN A 177 -16.68 10.81 5.99
N LEU A 178 -17.44 9.71 6.09
CA LEU A 178 -18.69 9.66 6.82
C LEU A 178 -18.50 9.95 8.32
N SER A 179 -17.45 9.44 8.93
CA SER A 179 -17.17 9.65 10.36
C SER A 179 -17.07 11.12 10.78
N ARG A 180 -16.74 12.01 9.84
CA ARG A 180 -16.63 13.47 10.10
C ARG A 180 -17.80 14.28 9.52
N HIS A 181 -18.65 13.67 8.68
CA HIS A 181 -19.71 14.37 7.94
C HIS A 181 -21.03 13.59 7.96
N ALA A 182 -21.24 12.75 8.98
CA ALA A 182 -22.51 12.09 9.14
C ALA A 182 -23.60 13.12 9.49
N ASP A 183 -24.73 13.02 8.80
CA ASP A 183 -25.91 13.78 9.19
C ASP A 183 -26.50 13.14 10.46
N VAL A 184 -26.46 13.88 11.56
CA VAL A 184 -26.98 13.41 12.85
C VAL A 184 -28.49 13.10 12.76
N ALA A 185 -29.23 13.82 11.92
CA ALA A 185 -30.65 13.57 11.73
C ALA A 185 -30.95 12.22 11.03
N ALA A 186 -29.99 11.75 10.21
CA ALA A 186 -30.09 10.46 9.52
C ALA A 186 -29.67 9.25 10.37
N LEU A 187 -29.11 9.47 11.57
CA LEU A 187 -28.72 8.40 12.45
C LEU A 187 -29.91 7.69 13.10
N PRO A 188 -29.83 6.38 13.39
CA PRO A 188 -30.81 5.66 14.17
C PRO A 188 -31.11 6.36 15.52
N PRO A 189 -32.36 6.32 16.02
CA PRO A 189 -32.74 7.04 17.24
C PRO A 189 -31.91 6.67 18.47
N ASP A 190 -31.54 5.39 18.63
CA ASP A 190 -30.71 4.88 19.70
C ASP A 190 -29.28 5.44 19.66
N VAL A 191 -28.74 5.61 18.46
CA VAL A 191 -27.40 6.20 18.25
C VAL A 191 -27.42 7.70 18.57
N ARG A 192 -28.48 8.43 18.15
CA ARG A 192 -28.66 9.85 18.47
C ARG A 192 -28.75 10.07 19.98
N ALA A 193 -29.57 9.30 20.68
CA ALA A 193 -29.70 9.38 22.14
C ALA A 193 -28.37 9.18 22.89
N ARG A 194 -27.50 8.31 22.35
CA ARG A 194 -26.14 8.10 22.93
C ARG A 194 -25.21 9.29 22.70
N LEU A 195 -25.34 9.98 21.55
CA LEU A 195 -24.55 11.19 21.28
C LEU A 195 -24.96 12.35 22.22
N ASP A 196 -26.26 12.52 22.45
CA ASP A 196 -26.79 13.54 23.34
C ASP A 196 -26.30 13.34 24.78
N THR A 197 -26.20 12.09 25.24
CA THR A 197 -25.66 11.75 26.57
C THR A 197 -24.15 11.91 26.66
N ALA A 198 -23.39 11.67 25.58
CA ALA A 198 -21.94 11.84 25.54
C ALA A 198 -21.52 13.32 25.50
N GLY A 199 -22.34 14.20 24.90
CA GLY A 199 -22.08 15.64 24.83
C GLY A 199 -22.36 16.40 26.14
N THR A 200 -22.96 15.76 27.14
CA THR A 200 -23.30 16.34 28.44
C THR A 200 -22.32 16.00 29.59
N GLN A 201 -21.25 15.28 29.28
CA GLN A 201 -20.18 15.07 30.26
C GLN A 201 -19.18 16.25 30.21
N PRO A 202 -19.00 16.99 31.32
CA PRO A 202 -18.07 18.12 31.42
C PRO A 202 -16.59 17.70 31.34
#